data_682e03a4b67c952244e317246c4c5862
#
_entry.id   682e03a4b67c952244e317246c4c5862
#
_cell.length_a   1.000
_cell.length_b   1.000
_cell.length_c   1.000
_cell.angle_alpha   90.00
_cell.angle_beta   90.00
_cell.angle_gamma   90.00
#
_symmetry.space_group_name_H-M   'P 1'
#
loop_
_entity.id
_entity.type
_entity.pdbx_description
1 polymer ?
#
loop_
_entity_poly.entity_id
_entity_poly.type
_entity_poly.pdbx_seq_one_letter_code
_entity_poly.pdbx_strand_id
1 'polypeptide(L)'
;MSDSVADTLTRIRNALGADHQDVVVPASRLNRELARVLREEGYIEDFVVEQTTRPPGSRERKSTTQFDALRIRLKYTEARQPVISGMRPVSRPGRRQYAPADRLPRVQGGMGTAILTTSRGVMTAYKARDEHVGGEILAYVW
;
A
#
# COMPACT_ATOMS: atom_id res chain seq x y z
N MET A 1 -17.74 7.97 -1.64
CA MET A 1 -16.33 8.25 -1.36
C MET A 1 -15.52 7.00 -1.65
N SER A 2 -14.55 7.10 -2.54
CA SER A 2 -13.72 5.94 -2.91
C SER A 2 -12.72 5.64 -1.81
N ASP A 3 -12.53 4.37 -1.52
CA ASP A 3 -11.46 3.91 -0.62
C ASP A 3 -10.20 3.69 -1.46
N SER A 4 -9.35 4.71 -1.52
CA SER A 4 -8.14 4.68 -2.35
C SER A 4 -7.12 3.65 -1.87
N VAL A 5 -7.06 3.38 -0.57
CA VAL A 5 -6.16 2.35 -0.03
C VAL A 5 -6.63 0.97 -0.44
N ALA A 6 -7.92 0.66 -0.21
CA ALA A 6 -8.47 -0.65 -0.58
C ALA A 6 -8.34 -0.89 -2.08
N ASP A 7 -8.56 0.13 -2.90
CA ASP A 7 -8.42 0.03 -4.36
C ASP A 7 -6.96 -0.29 -4.75
N THR A 8 -6.00 0.42 -4.15
CA THR A 8 -4.57 0.20 -4.41
C THR A 8 -4.15 -1.20 -3.99
N LEU A 9 -4.57 -1.66 -2.81
CA LEU A 9 -4.24 -3.01 -2.34
C LEU A 9 -4.85 -4.09 -3.24
N THR A 10 -6.08 -3.87 -3.72
CA THR A 10 -6.74 -4.78 -4.65
C THR A 10 -5.98 -4.87 -5.97
N ARG A 11 -5.52 -3.72 -6.50
CA ARG A 11 -4.74 -3.70 -7.74
C ARG A 11 -3.42 -4.43 -7.59
N ILE A 12 -2.72 -4.22 -6.49
CA ILE A 12 -1.47 -4.93 -6.20
C ILE A 12 -1.72 -6.43 -6.12
N ARG A 13 -2.74 -6.84 -5.37
CA ARG A 13 -3.09 -8.25 -5.20
C ARG A 13 -3.44 -8.91 -6.53
N ASN A 14 -4.25 -8.23 -7.35
CA ASN A 14 -4.63 -8.77 -8.67
C ASN A 14 -3.43 -8.87 -9.61
N ALA A 15 -2.54 -7.87 -9.59
CA ALA A 15 -1.32 -7.90 -10.41
C ALA A 15 -0.39 -9.05 -10.00
N LEU A 16 -0.25 -9.29 -8.69
CA LEU A 16 0.54 -10.43 -8.19
C LEU A 16 -0.07 -11.76 -8.61
N GLY A 17 -1.40 -11.89 -8.53
CA GLY A 17 -2.09 -13.11 -8.97
C GLY A 17 -2.01 -13.35 -10.47
N ALA A 18 -1.77 -12.33 -11.26
CA ALA A 18 -1.60 -12.41 -12.71
C ALA A 18 -0.12 -12.43 -13.15
N ASP A 19 0.81 -12.54 -12.20
CA ASP A 19 2.27 -12.54 -12.42
C ASP A 19 2.78 -11.30 -13.18
N HIS A 20 2.15 -10.15 -12.98
CA HIS A 20 2.61 -8.90 -13.56
C HIS A 20 3.88 -8.42 -12.86
N GLN A 21 4.79 -7.80 -13.59
CA GLN A 21 5.99 -7.19 -12.99
C GLN A 21 5.70 -5.85 -12.34
N ASP A 22 4.80 -5.07 -12.91
CA ASP A 22 4.46 -3.73 -12.45
C ASP A 22 2.96 -3.60 -12.30
N VAL A 23 2.56 -2.65 -11.45
CA VAL A 23 1.18 -2.19 -11.34
C VAL A 23 1.20 -0.66 -11.24
N VAL A 24 0.21 -0.02 -11.87
CA VAL A 24 0.10 1.45 -11.89
C VAL A 24 -1.12 1.85 -11.09
N VAL A 25 -0.92 2.77 -10.15
CA VAL A 25 -1.98 3.31 -9.28
C VAL A 25 -1.88 4.84 -9.28
N PRO A 26 -2.93 5.56 -8.83
CA PRO A 26 -2.83 7.01 -8.68
C PRO A 26 -1.69 7.39 -7.73
N ALA A 27 -0.95 8.45 -8.06
CA ALA A 27 0.17 8.91 -7.24
C ALA A 27 -0.29 9.88 -6.16
N SER A 28 -1.29 9.49 -5.38
CA SER A 28 -1.72 10.25 -4.22
C SER A 28 -0.62 10.23 -3.15
N ARG A 29 -0.68 11.20 -2.24
CA ARG A 29 0.28 11.25 -1.12
C ARG A 29 0.25 9.96 -0.33
N LEU A 30 -0.94 9.45 -0.04
CA LEU A 30 -1.10 8.22 0.74
C LEU A 30 -0.53 7.01 0.01
N ASN A 31 -0.78 6.89 -1.30
CA ASN A 31 -0.21 5.80 -2.10
C ASN A 31 1.31 5.86 -2.18
N ARG A 32 1.88 7.06 -2.30
CA ARG A 32 3.35 7.24 -2.30
C ARG A 32 3.96 6.79 -0.97
N GLU A 33 3.34 7.19 0.13
CA GLU A 33 3.81 6.80 1.46
C GLU A 33 3.63 5.30 1.71
N LEU A 34 2.52 4.72 1.26
CA LEU A 34 2.28 3.29 1.34
C LEU A 34 3.35 2.52 0.55
N ALA A 35 3.64 2.94 -0.67
CA ALA A 35 4.67 2.31 -1.50
C ALA A 35 6.05 2.43 -0.85
N ARG A 36 6.37 3.56 -0.24
CA ARG A 36 7.64 3.76 0.49
C ARG A 36 7.77 2.73 1.61
N VAL A 37 6.73 2.56 2.41
CA VAL A 37 6.75 1.59 3.51
C VAL A 37 6.89 0.16 2.98
N LEU A 38 6.14 -0.20 1.94
CA LEU A 38 6.24 -1.52 1.33
C LEU A 38 7.65 -1.80 0.78
N ARG A 39 8.30 -0.80 0.20
CA ARG A 39 9.68 -0.93 -0.28
C ARG A 39 10.66 -1.09 0.87
N GLU A 40 10.55 -0.27 1.90
CA GLU A 40 11.43 -0.33 3.07
C GLU A 40 11.33 -1.67 3.79
N GLU A 41 10.14 -2.24 3.84
CA GLU A 41 9.91 -3.55 4.46
C GLU A 41 10.25 -4.71 3.52
N GLY A 42 10.64 -4.45 2.29
CA GLY A 42 11.05 -5.48 1.36
C GLY A 42 9.92 -6.22 0.67
N TYR A 43 8.70 -5.69 0.68
CA TYR A 43 7.56 -6.30 0.03
C TYR A 43 7.48 -6.01 -1.47
N ILE A 44 8.02 -4.89 -1.91
CA ILE A 44 8.11 -4.54 -3.34
C ILE A 44 9.55 -4.19 -3.68
N GLU A 45 9.88 -4.25 -4.99
CA GLU A 45 11.22 -3.90 -5.45
C GLU A 45 11.48 -2.40 -5.38
N ASP A 46 10.61 -1.63 -6.01
CA ASP A 46 10.76 -0.19 -6.10
C ASP A 46 9.45 0.43 -6.61
N PHE A 47 9.44 1.75 -6.68
CA PHE A 47 8.35 2.50 -7.30
C PHE A 47 8.90 3.81 -7.89
N VAL A 48 8.21 4.32 -8.90
CA VAL A 48 8.53 5.61 -9.51
C VAL A 48 7.24 6.37 -9.78
N VAL A 49 7.32 7.70 -9.73
CA VAL A 49 6.23 8.57 -10.15
C VAL A 49 6.47 8.93 -11.60
N GLU A 50 5.47 8.72 -12.45
CA GLU A 50 5.54 9.06 -13.86
C GLU A 50 4.30 9.82 -14.29
N GLN A 51 4.40 10.56 -15.37
CA GLN A 51 3.26 11.29 -15.91
C GLN A 51 2.56 10.46 -16.97
N THR A 52 1.24 10.50 -16.96
CA THR A 52 0.41 9.82 -17.94
C THR A 52 -0.71 10.74 -18.38
N THR A 53 -1.17 10.57 -19.61
CA THR A 53 -2.31 11.30 -20.14
C THR A 53 -3.64 10.62 -19.82
N ARG A 54 -3.60 9.45 -19.23
CA ARG A 54 -4.78 8.67 -18.84
C ARG A 54 -4.72 8.37 -17.34
N PRO A 55 -5.76 8.72 -16.58
CA PRO A 55 -5.79 8.39 -15.15
C PRO A 55 -5.66 6.88 -14.93
N PRO A 56 -4.83 6.43 -13.98
CA PRO A 56 -4.69 5.01 -13.67
C PRO A 56 -6.03 4.37 -13.31
N GLY A 57 -6.34 3.26 -13.96
CA GLY A 57 -7.60 2.54 -13.76
C GLY A 57 -8.79 3.15 -14.48
N SER A 58 -8.61 4.23 -15.21
CA SER A 58 -9.67 4.86 -16.00
C SER A 58 -9.88 4.10 -17.31
N ARG A 59 -11.15 3.96 -17.70
CA ARG A 59 -11.53 3.47 -19.04
C ARG A 59 -11.77 4.61 -20.02
N GLU A 60 -11.60 5.85 -19.57
CA GLU A 60 -11.81 7.01 -20.39
C GLU A 60 -10.75 7.14 -21.49
N ARG A 61 -11.10 7.84 -22.56
CA ARG A 61 -10.18 8.12 -23.65
C ARG A 61 -9.02 8.97 -23.15
N LYS A 62 -7.88 8.89 -23.85
CA LYS A 62 -6.73 9.73 -23.57
C LYS A 62 -7.15 11.20 -23.49
N SER A 63 -6.85 11.80 -22.36
CA SER A 63 -7.03 13.23 -22.14
C SER A 63 -5.74 13.96 -22.50
N THR A 64 -5.84 15.24 -22.84
CA THR A 64 -4.66 16.11 -22.96
C THR A 64 -4.10 16.50 -21.59
N THR A 65 -4.86 16.28 -20.50
CA THR A 65 -4.42 16.56 -19.14
C THR A 65 -3.44 15.48 -18.70
N GLN A 66 -2.31 15.89 -18.13
CA GLN A 66 -1.33 14.98 -17.58
C GLN A 66 -1.65 14.69 -16.11
N PHE A 67 -1.52 13.44 -15.73
CA PHE A 67 -1.73 12.97 -14.36
C PHE A 67 -0.47 12.32 -13.85
N ASP A 68 -0.18 12.46 -12.56
CA ASP A 68 0.88 11.72 -11.92
C ASP A 68 0.38 10.30 -11.61
N ALA A 69 1.14 9.33 -12.02
CA ALA A 69 0.87 7.92 -11.78
C ALA A 69 2.05 7.31 -11.00
N LEU A 70 1.74 6.38 -10.13
CA LEU A 70 2.73 5.63 -9.37
C LEU A 70 2.88 4.25 -9.98
N ARG A 71 4.05 3.95 -10.55
CA ARG A 71 4.37 2.62 -11.06
C ARG A 71 5.12 1.86 -9.98
N ILE A 72 4.53 0.78 -9.52
CA ILE A 72 5.09 -0.07 -8.47
C ILE A 72 5.64 -1.32 -9.12
N ARG A 73 6.93 -1.59 -8.91
CA ARG A 73 7.57 -2.83 -9.36
C ARG A 73 7.40 -3.88 -8.27
N LEU A 74 6.70 -4.94 -8.63
CA LEU A 74 6.38 -6.03 -7.71
C LEU A 74 7.59 -6.94 -7.51
N LYS A 75 7.60 -7.64 -6.39
CA LYS A 75 8.74 -8.48 -5.99
C LYS A 75 8.33 -9.94 -5.93
N TYR A 76 9.16 -10.77 -6.54
CA TYR A 76 8.97 -12.23 -6.57
C TYR A 76 10.21 -12.91 -6.04
N THR A 77 10.04 -14.12 -5.49
CA THR A 77 11.16 -14.96 -5.08
C THR A 77 11.80 -15.60 -6.30
N GLU A 78 12.95 -16.28 -6.11
CA GLU A 78 13.60 -17.03 -7.17
C GLU A 78 12.69 -18.12 -7.76
N ALA A 79 11.80 -18.68 -6.94
CA ALA A 79 10.81 -19.66 -7.39
C ALA A 79 9.57 -19.00 -8.05
N ARG A 80 9.64 -17.70 -8.36
CA ARG A 80 8.57 -16.92 -8.98
C ARG A 80 7.29 -16.86 -8.14
N GLN A 81 7.42 -16.97 -6.83
CA GLN A 81 6.29 -16.74 -5.92
C GLN A 81 6.29 -15.29 -5.45
N PRO A 82 5.12 -14.64 -5.32
CA PRO A 82 5.07 -13.30 -4.78
C PRO A 82 5.67 -13.23 -3.37
N VAL A 83 6.45 -12.20 -3.09
CA VAL A 83 6.96 -11.95 -1.74
C VAL A 83 5.81 -11.61 -0.80
N ILE A 84 4.82 -10.86 -1.29
CA ILE A 84 3.59 -10.62 -0.55
C ILE A 84 2.72 -11.87 -0.65
N SER A 85 2.46 -12.52 0.48
CA SER A 85 1.55 -13.68 0.54
C SER A 85 0.10 -13.26 0.63
N GLY A 86 -0.17 -12.14 1.28
CA GLY A 86 -1.52 -11.61 1.38
C GLY A 86 -1.51 -10.16 1.86
N MET A 87 -2.62 -9.48 1.64
CA MET A 87 -2.82 -8.13 2.12
C MET A 87 -4.31 -7.84 2.27
N ARG A 88 -4.64 -7.07 3.29
CA ARG A 88 -6.04 -6.77 3.61
C ARG A 88 -6.17 -5.32 4.06
N PRO A 89 -7.11 -4.54 3.49
CA PRO A 89 -7.45 -3.23 4.03
C PRO A 89 -8.14 -3.41 5.39
N VAL A 90 -7.85 -2.54 6.33
CA VAL A 90 -8.44 -2.59 7.68
C VAL A 90 -9.43 -1.45 7.86
N SER A 91 -8.96 -0.21 7.80
CA SER A 91 -9.85 0.95 7.87
C SER A 91 -10.62 1.12 6.56
N ARG A 92 -11.89 1.49 6.69
CA ARG A 92 -12.76 1.77 5.54
C ARG A 92 -13.48 3.10 5.76
N PRO A 93 -13.96 3.78 4.70
CA PRO A 93 -14.71 5.03 4.82
C PRO A 93 -15.88 4.88 5.76
N GLY A 94 -16.54 4.67 6.31
CA GLY A 94 -17.62 4.49 7.27
C GLY A 94 -17.24 3.64 8.48
N ARG A 95 -16.02 3.09 8.52
CA ARG A 95 -15.60 2.21 9.60
C ARG A 95 -14.10 2.29 9.81
N ARG A 96 -13.63 3.42 10.33
CA ARG A 96 -12.22 3.64 10.61
C ARG A 96 -11.78 2.83 11.81
N GLN A 97 -10.58 2.26 11.75
CA GLN A 97 -9.98 1.44 12.80
C GLN A 97 -8.74 2.14 13.33
N TYR A 98 -8.70 2.41 14.63
CA TYR A 98 -7.59 3.08 15.27
C TYR A 98 -6.99 2.16 16.35
N ALA A 99 -5.70 2.31 16.60
CA ALA A 99 -5.04 1.61 17.69
C ALA A 99 -4.12 2.56 18.45
N PRO A 100 -4.14 2.53 19.79
CA PRO A 100 -3.19 3.29 20.59
C PRO A 100 -1.80 2.65 20.53
N ALA A 101 -0.77 3.42 20.91
CA ALA A 101 0.62 2.99 20.85
C ALA A 101 0.93 1.73 21.66
N ASP A 102 0.19 1.49 22.73
CA ASP A 102 0.39 0.34 23.62
C ASP A 102 -0.42 -0.90 23.22
N ARG A 103 -1.26 -0.80 22.18
CA ARG A 103 -2.12 -1.91 21.72
C ARG A 103 -2.10 -2.05 20.21
N LEU A 104 -0.92 -1.92 19.61
CA LEU A 104 -0.79 -2.07 18.17
C LEU A 104 -0.97 -3.53 17.76
N PRO A 105 -1.66 -3.80 16.63
CA PRO A 105 -1.96 -5.16 16.24
C PRO A 105 -0.72 -5.92 15.76
N ARG A 106 -0.73 -7.23 15.96
CA ARG A 106 0.23 -8.15 15.36
C ARG A 106 -0.44 -8.86 14.19
N VAL A 107 0.30 -9.02 13.11
CA VAL A 107 -0.18 -9.68 11.90
C VAL A 107 0.54 -11.02 11.76
N GLN A 108 -0.21 -12.10 11.55
CA GLN A 108 0.35 -13.44 11.34
C GLN A 108 1.37 -13.82 12.42
N GLY A 109 1.03 -13.61 13.69
CA GLY A 109 1.93 -13.97 14.82
C GLY A 109 3.21 -13.15 14.87
N GLY A 110 3.25 -12.00 14.25
CA GLY A 110 4.43 -11.14 14.17
C GLY A 110 5.23 -11.30 12.88
N MET A 111 4.85 -12.22 12.01
CA MET A 111 5.53 -12.42 10.71
C MET A 111 5.08 -11.42 9.66
N GLY A 112 3.90 -10.86 9.81
CA GLY A 112 3.38 -9.82 8.91
C GLY A 112 3.56 -8.43 9.50
N THR A 113 2.99 -7.45 8.81
CA THR A 113 3.16 -6.04 9.14
C THR A 113 1.81 -5.33 9.08
N ALA A 114 1.50 -4.57 10.13
CA ALA A 114 0.40 -3.62 10.09
C ALA A 114 0.97 -2.26 9.65
N ILE A 115 0.29 -1.59 8.76
CA ILE A 115 0.67 -0.27 8.26
C ILE A 115 -0.35 0.74 8.78
N LEU A 116 0.15 1.77 9.46
CA LEU A 116 -0.66 2.79 10.09
C LEU A 116 -0.38 4.16 9.49
N THR A 117 -1.38 5.03 9.54
CA THR A 117 -1.14 6.46 9.37
C THR A 117 -1.20 7.11 10.75
N THR A 118 -0.15 7.85 11.10
CA THR A 118 0.02 8.49 12.40
C THR A 118 0.24 9.98 12.23
N SER A 119 0.29 10.71 13.33
CA SER A 119 0.65 12.13 13.30
C SER A 119 2.06 12.40 12.75
N ARG A 120 2.90 11.38 12.70
CA ARG A 120 4.27 11.46 12.17
C ARG A 120 4.41 10.80 10.79
N GLY A 121 3.29 10.49 10.13
CA GLY A 121 3.28 9.91 8.80
C GLY A 121 2.85 8.45 8.78
N VAL A 122 2.94 7.85 7.60
CA VAL A 122 2.63 6.44 7.41
C VAL A 122 3.84 5.61 7.84
N MET A 123 3.60 4.59 8.63
CA MET A 123 4.67 3.75 9.16
C MET A 123 4.14 2.36 9.56
N THR A 124 5.06 1.44 9.81
CA THR A 124 4.69 0.13 10.35
C THR A 124 4.32 0.22 11.82
N ALA A 125 3.59 -0.78 12.32
CA ALA A 125 3.27 -0.87 13.74
C ALA A 125 4.56 -1.00 14.59
N TYR A 126 5.59 -1.64 14.06
CA TYR A 126 6.89 -1.74 14.76
C TYR A 126 7.49 -0.37 15.02
N LYS A 127 7.52 0.46 13.98
CA LYS A 127 8.07 1.82 14.10
C LYS A 127 7.17 2.70 14.97
N ALA A 128 5.85 2.58 14.83
CA ALA A 128 4.90 3.34 15.64
C ALA A 128 5.06 3.02 17.14
N ARG A 129 5.29 1.75 17.47
CA ARG A 129 5.57 1.34 18.86
C ARG A 129 6.86 1.96 19.37
N ASP A 130 7.93 1.93 18.57
CA ASP A 130 9.22 2.51 18.96
C ASP A 130 9.12 4.02 19.16
N GLU A 131 8.27 4.69 18.39
CA GLU A 131 8.05 6.13 18.51
C GLU A 131 6.94 6.50 19.49
N HIS A 132 6.32 5.52 20.13
CA HIS A 132 5.23 5.70 21.09
C HIS A 132 4.04 6.47 20.51
N VAL A 133 3.68 6.19 19.26
CA VAL A 133 2.53 6.80 18.60
C VAL A 133 1.54 5.73 18.17
N GLY A 134 0.26 6.04 18.29
CA GLY A 134 -0.81 5.24 17.71
C GLY A 134 -1.32 5.90 16.44
N GLY A 135 -2.28 5.27 15.79
CA GLY A 135 -2.87 5.84 14.58
C GLY A 135 -3.95 4.97 13.98
N GLU A 136 -4.36 5.36 12.78
CA GLU A 136 -5.34 4.62 12.00
C GLU A 136 -4.66 3.45 11.28
N ILE A 137 -5.23 2.26 11.43
CA ILE A 137 -4.71 1.06 10.78
C ILE A 137 -5.20 1.05 9.34
N LEU A 138 -4.28 1.19 8.38
CA LEU A 138 -4.62 1.18 6.96
C LEU A 138 -4.78 -0.24 6.43
N ALA A 139 -3.81 -1.10 6.70
CA ALA A 139 -3.76 -2.42 6.09
C ALA A 139 -2.90 -3.39 6.88
N TYR A 140 -3.14 -4.66 6.66
CA TYR A 140 -2.24 -5.75 7.04
C TYR A 140 -1.60 -6.32 5.79
N VAL A 141 -0.30 -6.59 5.86
CA VAL A 141 0.49 -7.19 4.77
C VAL A 141 1.34 -8.32 5.35
N TRP A 142 1.40 -9.42 4.66
CA TRP A 142 2.23 -10.55 5.11
C TRP A 142 2.77 -11.38 3.95
#